data_a4622ff404f53ec2aeb248a18fdb2fa6
#
_entry.id   a4622ff404f53ec2aeb248a18fdb2fa6
#
_cell.length_a   1.000
_cell.length_b   1.000
_cell.length_c   1.000
_cell.angle_alpha   90.00
_cell.angle_beta   90.00
_cell.angle_gamma   90.00
#
_symmetry.space_group_name_H-M   'P 1'
#
loop_
_entity.id
_entity.type
_entity.pdbx_description
1 polymer ?
#
loop_
_entity_poly.entity_id
_entity_poly.type
_entity_poly.pdbx_seq_one_letter_code
_entity_poly.pdbx_strand_id
1 'polypeptide(L)'
;MAEKINSIVDAEIKYKQALKNYHKKSNRHVLVLEANITEEQKRMILHTSNLIRIAGNCLTAVMKRNYEQLVRTKRYRNLKSLYKKAKDADDKKLLTSITAQMQGMQELYNVTWDFCRMEMDRIKDIYHITSVFARSKAEDVWSGVKKCLYGDGDTIHFKKYGDYPEIRAKEIKRGISVYPVVSDNGNNNLKLHIMKSEFNLTVNKPKHNKTRSGNIVSDILEPHDRFAEDEVNAVCRYLENPDVIDKAAVDLYEKTGELLDTYRPCYVSLVIKEIRGEFRIFAHITIEGLPKKKFKNDGTPRYSYGKGFIGCDIGPQSIAYTSKEEIGLKNLAERGASIKAREQKEARILRKMDRSRRAMNPENYNDDGTVRKGKKTWKKPNRYKKLHSQYRNICRIAAENRHLAINEEVNHMRALGNVFITEPKNAKKLQKCSKKTERQDKPSVIQKSDGTERLVYKYKRKKRHGKSIKNRCP
;
A
#
# COMPACT_ATOMS: atom_id res chain seq x y z
N MET A 1 36.29 37.73 18.70
CA MET A 1 35.69 37.31 17.40
C MET A 1 35.47 35.80 17.34
N ALA A 2 36.42 34.97 17.75
CA ALA A 2 36.27 33.50 17.78
C ALA A 2 35.17 33.00 18.74
N GLU A 3 35.02 33.55 19.93
CA GLU A 3 33.92 33.15 20.86
C GLU A 3 32.52 33.48 20.35
N LYS A 4 32.35 34.62 19.64
CA LYS A 4 31.06 34.92 18.96
C LYS A 4 30.76 33.95 17.82
N ILE A 5 31.77 33.55 17.07
CA ILE A 5 31.61 32.57 15.97
C ILE A 5 31.22 31.20 16.56
N ASN A 6 31.89 30.76 17.63
CA ASN A 6 31.55 29.50 18.29
C ASN A 6 30.12 29.53 18.89
N SER A 7 29.68 30.61 19.51
CA SER A 7 28.32 30.73 20.02
C SER A 7 27.23 30.69 18.94
N ILE A 8 27.51 31.27 17.77
CA ILE A 8 26.60 31.21 16.60
C ILE A 8 26.51 29.79 16.05
N VAL A 9 27.68 29.09 15.89
CA VAL A 9 27.73 27.70 15.43
C VAL A 9 26.99 26.77 16.38
N ASP A 10 27.17 26.95 17.71
CA ASP A 10 26.47 26.15 18.71
C ASP A 10 24.94 26.38 18.69
N ALA A 11 24.50 27.63 18.49
CA ALA A 11 23.09 27.97 18.33
C ALA A 11 22.48 27.32 17.07
N GLU A 12 23.21 27.32 15.95
CA GLU A 12 22.76 26.69 14.71
C GLU A 12 22.69 25.16 14.83
N ILE A 13 23.64 24.53 15.51
CA ILE A 13 23.62 23.10 15.79
C ILE A 13 22.42 22.73 16.66
N LYS A 14 22.16 23.50 17.72
CA LYS A 14 20.98 23.31 18.60
C LYS A 14 19.67 23.43 17.81
N TYR A 15 19.55 24.48 16.99
CA TYR A 15 18.37 24.66 16.14
C TYR A 15 18.16 23.48 15.15
N LYS A 16 19.22 23.05 14.47
CA LYS A 16 19.14 21.87 13.55
C LYS A 16 18.70 20.60 14.28
N GLN A 17 19.15 20.41 15.53
CA GLN A 17 18.74 19.28 16.34
C GLN A 17 17.28 19.39 16.80
N ALA A 18 16.83 20.57 17.20
CA ALA A 18 15.46 20.86 17.58
C ALA A 18 14.51 20.64 16.39
N LEU A 19 14.86 21.15 15.21
CA LEU A 19 14.13 20.94 13.95
C LEU A 19 14.03 19.44 13.59
N LYS A 20 15.12 18.70 13.72
CA LYS A 20 15.12 17.25 13.49
C LYS A 20 14.20 16.50 14.47
N ASN A 21 14.17 16.91 15.72
CA ASN A 21 13.30 16.31 16.73
C ASN A 21 11.83 16.65 16.47
N TYR A 22 11.55 17.90 16.10
CA TYR A 22 10.24 18.34 15.65
C TYR A 22 9.71 17.48 14.50
N HIS A 23 10.46 17.35 13.40
CA HIS A 23 10.08 16.55 12.23
C HIS A 23 9.87 15.06 12.52
N LYS A 24 10.50 14.51 13.57
CA LYS A 24 10.25 13.12 14.00
C LYS A 24 8.89 12.95 14.67
N LYS A 25 8.38 13.98 15.31
CA LYS A 25 7.11 13.94 16.06
C LYS A 25 5.92 14.42 15.23
N SER A 26 6.18 15.16 14.13
CA SER A 26 5.16 15.69 13.24
C SER A 26 4.30 14.59 12.64
N ASN A 27 2.99 14.80 12.60
CA ASN A 27 2.06 13.97 11.86
C ASN A 27 2.37 14.04 10.36
N ARG A 28 1.96 13.03 9.61
CA ARG A 28 2.13 13.01 8.15
C ARG A 28 0.90 12.47 7.46
N HIS A 29 0.56 13.08 6.35
CA HIS A 29 -0.50 12.60 5.46
C HIS A 29 -0.03 12.66 4.01
N VAL A 30 -0.84 12.17 3.07
CA VAL A 30 -0.48 12.09 1.65
C VAL A 30 -1.49 12.87 0.82
N LEU A 31 -1.00 13.91 0.15
CA LEU A 31 -1.72 14.60 -0.91
C LEU A 31 -1.55 13.84 -2.23
N VAL A 32 -2.65 13.50 -2.88
CA VAL A 32 -2.65 12.74 -4.13
C VAL A 32 -3.14 13.62 -5.27
N LEU A 33 -2.25 13.92 -6.21
CA LEU A 33 -2.56 14.72 -7.40
C LEU A 33 -2.28 13.90 -8.66
N GLU A 34 -3.08 14.10 -9.69
CA GLU A 34 -2.82 13.47 -10.98
C GLU A 34 -1.84 14.30 -11.80
N ALA A 35 -0.87 13.63 -12.43
CA ALA A 35 0.09 14.25 -13.30
C ALA A 35 -0.51 14.50 -14.71
N ASN A 36 -0.47 15.74 -15.17
CA ASN A 36 -0.78 16.08 -16.55
C ASN A 36 0.47 15.89 -17.40
N ILE A 37 0.52 14.81 -18.17
CA ILE A 37 1.70 14.34 -18.87
C ILE A 37 1.39 14.03 -20.33
N THR A 38 2.39 14.24 -21.20
CA THR A 38 2.36 13.82 -22.60
C THR A 38 2.52 12.30 -22.71
N GLU A 39 2.17 11.72 -23.86
CA GLU A 39 2.36 10.27 -24.11
C GLU A 39 3.86 9.90 -24.11
N GLU A 40 4.75 10.80 -24.45
CA GLU A 40 6.19 10.58 -24.37
C GLU A 40 6.68 10.50 -22.91
N GLN A 41 6.31 11.48 -22.11
CA GLN A 41 6.60 11.49 -20.66
C GLN A 41 6.02 10.23 -19.97
N LYS A 42 4.83 9.84 -20.35
CA LYS A 42 4.19 8.62 -19.86
C LYS A 42 4.98 7.36 -20.19
N ARG A 43 5.46 7.24 -21.46
CA ARG A 43 6.32 6.12 -21.87
C ARG A 43 7.62 6.10 -21.07
N MET A 44 8.27 7.26 -20.88
CA MET A 44 9.48 7.39 -20.06
C MET A 44 9.23 6.90 -18.61
N ILE A 45 8.16 7.33 -17.97
CA ILE A 45 7.82 6.91 -16.59
C ILE A 45 7.53 5.41 -16.51
N LEU A 46 6.76 4.87 -17.46
CA LEU A 46 6.48 3.43 -17.54
C LEU A 46 7.75 2.61 -17.76
N HIS A 47 8.66 3.09 -18.65
CA HIS A 47 9.94 2.45 -18.89
C HIS A 47 10.82 2.44 -17.64
N THR A 48 10.97 3.57 -16.98
CA THR A 48 11.74 3.69 -15.73
C THR A 48 11.18 2.78 -14.63
N SER A 49 9.87 2.78 -14.44
CA SER A 49 9.21 1.88 -13.47
C SER A 49 9.46 0.41 -13.82
N ASN A 50 9.46 0.04 -15.11
CA ASN A 50 9.77 -1.33 -15.53
C ASN A 50 11.23 -1.69 -15.25
N LEU A 51 12.19 -0.80 -15.49
CA LEU A 51 13.60 -1.03 -15.14
C LEU A 51 13.77 -1.23 -13.63
N ILE A 52 13.14 -0.39 -12.81
CA ILE A 52 13.12 -0.54 -11.35
C ILE A 52 12.52 -1.90 -10.93
N ARG A 53 11.48 -2.38 -11.63
CA ARG A 53 10.90 -3.70 -11.40
C ARG A 53 11.89 -4.82 -11.71
N ILE A 54 12.56 -4.74 -12.84
CA ILE A 54 13.56 -5.75 -13.27
C ILE A 54 14.71 -5.78 -12.27
N ALA A 55 15.32 -4.64 -11.98
CA ALA A 55 16.42 -4.52 -11.02
C ALA A 55 16.00 -5.02 -9.62
N GLY A 56 14.81 -4.63 -9.15
CA GLY A 56 14.26 -5.13 -7.90
C GLY A 56 14.04 -6.65 -7.89
N ASN A 57 13.69 -7.26 -9.02
CA ASN A 57 13.58 -8.71 -9.14
C ASN A 57 14.95 -9.39 -9.15
N CYS A 58 15.98 -8.81 -9.79
CA CYS A 58 17.35 -9.31 -9.72
C CYS A 58 17.84 -9.32 -8.27
N LEU A 59 17.69 -8.22 -7.55
CA LEU A 59 18.02 -8.15 -6.13
C LEU A 59 17.22 -9.15 -5.29
N THR A 60 15.91 -9.28 -5.57
CA THR A 60 15.04 -10.26 -4.91
C THR A 60 15.54 -11.69 -5.11
N ALA A 61 16.05 -12.03 -6.31
CA ALA A 61 16.58 -13.36 -6.60
C ALA A 61 17.82 -13.68 -5.75
N VAL A 62 18.73 -12.71 -5.62
CA VAL A 62 19.94 -12.84 -4.77
C VAL A 62 19.55 -12.99 -3.31
N MET A 63 18.77 -12.05 -2.77
CA MET A 63 18.34 -12.05 -1.38
C MET A 63 17.52 -13.30 -1.01
N LYS A 64 16.68 -13.77 -1.93
CA LYS A 64 15.89 -14.98 -1.74
C LYS A 64 16.77 -16.23 -1.67
N ARG A 65 17.76 -16.36 -2.54
CA ARG A 65 18.72 -17.47 -2.53
C ARG A 65 19.47 -17.52 -1.21
N ASN A 66 20.01 -16.38 -0.77
CA ASN A 66 20.76 -16.26 0.48
C ASN A 66 19.87 -16.60 1.69
N TYR A 67 18.65 -16.06 1.72
CA TYR A 67 17.65 -16.37 2.76
C TYR A 67 17.29 -17.86 2.79
N GLU A 68 17.09 -18.50 1.63
CA GLU A 68 16.78 -19.94 1.55
C GLU A 68 17.93 -20.80 2.08
N GLN A 69 19.19 -20.42 1.81
CA GLN A 69 20.37 -21.07 2.39
C GLN A 69 20.40 -20.93 3.92
N LEU A 70 20.19 -19.71 4.43
CA LEU A 70 20.14 -19.44 5.86
C LEU A 70 19.08 -20.30 6.58
N VAL A 71 17.85 -20.35 6.04
CA VAL A 71 16.73 -21.10 6.64
C VAL A 71 16.90 -22.61 6.56
N ARG A 72 17.73 -23.14 5.65
CA ARG A 72 18.08 -24.57 5.62
C ARG A 72 18.88 -25.02 6.82
N THR A 73 19.61 -24.12 7.48
CA THR A 73 20.42 -24.44 8.66
C THR A 73 19.54 -24.78 9.87
N LYS A 74 19.86 -25.89 10.57
CA LYS A 74 19.13 -26.31 11.77
C LYS A 74 19.21 -25.24 12.87
N ARG A 75 20.41 -24.65 13.03
CA ARG A 75 20.69 -23.62 14.04
C ARG A 75 19.77 -22.41 13.85
N TYR A 76 19.64 -21.87 12.62
CA TYR A 76 18.79 -20.70 12.35
C TYR A 76 17.31 -21.01 12.57
N ARG A 77 16.83 -22.19 12.19
CA ARG A 77 15.44 -22.62 12.43
C ARG A 77 15.11 -22.68 13.91
N ASN A 78 16.04 -23.19 14.73
CA ASN A 78 15.88 -23.22 16.18
C ASN A 78 15.84 -21.81 16.77
N LEU A 79 16.76 -20.91 16.38
CA LEU A 79 16.78 -19.52 16.80
C LEU A 79 15.47 -18.80 16.41
N LYS A 80 14.96 -19.03 15.21
CA LYS A 80 13.68 -18.44 14.77
C LYS A 80 12.48 -18.95 15.58
N SER A 81 12.51 -20.22 16.01
CA SER A 81 11.49 -20.77 16.91
C SER A 81 11.56 -20.15 18.29
N LEU A 82 12.77 -20.01 18.85
CA LEU A 82 13.00 -19.38 20.16
C LEU A 82 12.62 -17.88 20.12
N TYR A 83 12.99 -17.17 19.07
CA TYR A 83 12.59 -15.77 18.85
C TYR A 83 11.06 -15.59 18.92
N LYS A 84 10.31 -16.48 18.26
CA LYS A 84 8.86 -16.43 18.30
C LYS A 84 8.29 -16.67 19.70
N LYS A 85 8.84 -17.67 20.42
CA LYS A 85 8.43 -17.96 21.81
C LYS A 85 8.74 -16.79 22.75
N ALA A 86 9.96 -16.23 22.66
CA ALA A 86 10.35 -15.07 23.46
C ALA A 86 9.50 -13.82 23.16
N LYS A 87 9.13 -13.63 21.90
CA LYS A 87 8.21 -12.56 21.48
C LYS A 87 6.79 -12.74 22.01
N ASP A 88 6.28 -13.98 21.99
CA ASP A 88 4.94 -14.30 22.53
C ASP A 88 4.91 -14.16 24.07
N ALA A 89 6.07 -14.33 24.75
CA ALA A 89 6.25 -14.16 26.20
C ALA A 89 6.67 -12.74 26.62
N ASP A 90 6.88 -11.80 25.69
CA ASP A 90 7.40 -10.43 25.89
C ASP A 90 8.74 -10.36 26.68
N ASP A 91 9.57 -11.40 26.56
CA ASP A 91 10.88 -11.45 27.21
C ASP A 91 11.93 -10.66 26.41
N LYS A 92 12.11 -9.41 26.79
CA LYS A 92 13.00 -8.46 26.10
C LYS A 92 14.48 -8.85 26.17
N LYS A 93 14.95 -9.43 27.29
CA LYS A 93 16.36 -9.84 27.45
C LYS A 93 16.68 -11.01 26.54
N LEU A 94 15.82 -12.02 26.55
CA LEU A 94 15.96 -13.20 25.68
C LEU A 94 15.84 -12.82 24.21
N LEU A 95 14.91 -11.92 23.85
CA LEU A 95 14.77 -11.38 22.48
C LEU A 95 16.06 -10.72 21.99
N THR A 96 16.71 -9.90 22.82
CA THR A 96 17.95 -9.21 22.45
C THR A 96 19.07 -10.22 22.17
N SER A 97 19.26 -11.20 23.07
CA SER A 97 20.27 -12.26 22.90
C SER A 97 20.05 -13.10 21.64
N ILE A 98 18.82 -13.56 21.42
CA ILE A 98 18.47 -14.35 20.23
C ILE A 98 18.64 -13.51 18.95
N THR A 99 18.25 -12.24 18.97
CA THR A 99 18.39 -11.34 17.82
C THR A 99 19.86 -11.17 17.43
N ALA A 100 20.77 -10.99 18.41
CA ALA A 100 22.20 -10.89 18.15
C ALA A 100 22.75 -12.18 17.48
N GLN A 101 22.37 -13.36 17.99
CA GLN A 101 22.77 -14.63 17.38
C GLN A 101 22.21 -14.81 15.96
N MET A 102 20.96 -14.38 15.73
CA MET A 102 20.35 -14.40 14.40
C MET A 102 21.08 -13.45 13.44
N GLN A 103 21.49 -12.27 13.90
CA GLN A 103 22.25 -11.30 13.11
C GLN A 103 23.60 -11.86 12.67
N GLY A 104 24.39 -12.47 13.55
CA GLY A 104 25.63 -13.11 13.18
C GLY A 104 25.48 -14.19 12.11
N MET A 105 24.38 -14.97 12.17
CA MET A 105 24.07 -15.91 11.08
C MET A 105 23.62 -15.22 9.79
N GLN A 106 22.89 -14.11 9.87
CA GLN A 106 22.47 -13.33 8.70
C GLN A 106 23.68 -12.72 7.99
N GLU A 107 24.68 -12.24 8.73
CA GLU A 107 25.94 -11.74 8.17
C GLU A 107 26.70 -12.85 7.42
N LEU A 108 26.83 -14.04 8.02
CA LEU A 108 27.51 -15.18 7.40
C LEU A 108 26.86 -15.59 6.07
N TYR A 109 25.55 -15.43 5.92
CA TYR A 109 24.80 -15.79 4.71
C TYR A 109 24.48 -14.59 3.82
N ASN A 110 25.05 -13.41 4.06
CA ASN A 110 24.78 -12.19 3.32
C ASN A 110 23.29 -11.82 3.26
N VAL A 111 22.57 -11.98 4.39
CA VAL A 111 21.16 -11.57 4.54
C VAL A 111 21.10 -10.34 5.43
N THR A 112 21.78 -9.27 5.04
CA THR A 112 21.87 -8.01 5.76
C THR A 112 21.40 -6.84 4.89
N TRP A 113 21.10 -5.70 5.52
CA TRP A 113 20.78 -4.47 4.80
C TRP A 113 21.95 -3.96 3.97
N ASP A 114 23.17 -4.01 4.53
CA ASP A 114 24.35 -3.50 3.85
C ASP A 114 24.68 -4.32 2.61
N PHE A 115 24.57 -5.65 2.68
CA PHE A 115 24.71 -6.48 1.49
C PHE A 115 23.60 -6.20 0.46
N CYS A 116 22.34 -6.06 0.90
CA CYS A 116 21.21 -5.72 0.02
C CYS A 116 21.43 -4.38 -0.71
N ARG A 117 21.98 -3.39 -0.02
CA ARG A 117 22.31 -2.07 -0.58
C ARG A 117 23.46 -2.17 -1.58
N MET A 118 24.55 -2.81 -1.18
CA MET A 118 25.75 -2.98 -2.03
C MET A 118 25.42 -3.72 -3.34
N GLU A 119 24.63 -4.77 -3.24
CA GLU A 119 24.21 -5.55 -4.41
C GLU A 119 23.28 -4.73 -5.32
N MET A 120 22.39 -3.89 -4.74
CA MET A 120 21.57 -2.97 -5.55
C MET A 120 22.41 -1.91 -6.26
N ASP A 121 23.50 -1.46 -5.65
CA ASP A 121 24.42 -0.50 -6.28
C ASP A 121 25.11 -1.09 -7.54
N ARG A 122 25.42 -2.40 -7.54
CA ARG A 122 25.89 -3.11 -8.74
C ARG A 122 24.79 -3.26 -9.79
N ILE A 123 23.60 -3.62 -9.36
CA ILE A 123 22.45 -3.85 -10.26
C ILE A 123 22.00 -2.54 -10.92
N LYS A 124 22.02 -1.40 -10.21
CA LYS A 124 21.62 -0.10 -10.78
C LYS A 124 22.46 0.33 -11.96
N ASP A 125 23.76 0.04 -11.94
CA ASP A 125 24.68 0.41 -13.00
C ASP A 125 24.39 -0.40 -14.29
N ILE A 126 24.04 -1.68 -14.15
CA ILE A 126 23.64 -2.54 -15.28
C ILE A 126 22.36 -2.04 -15.97
N TYR A 127 21.40 -1.55 -15.18
CA TYR A 127 20.10 -1.09 -15.70
C TYR A 127 19.99 0.42 -15.84
N HIS A 128 21.07 1.17 -15.62
CA HIS A 128 21.15 2.63 -15.69
C HIS A 128 20.05 3.33 -14.87
N ILE A 129 19.83 2.85 -13.63
CA ILE A 129 18.84 3.41 -12.73
C ILE A 129 19.48 4.44 -11.81
N THR A 130 18.83 5.59 -11.65
CA THR A 130 19.26 6.62 -10.71
C THR A 130 19.42 6.07 -9.29
N SER A 131 20.51 6.39 -8.60
CA SER A 131 20.83 5.88 -7.26
C SER A 131 19.71 6.09 -6.24
N VAL A 132 18.98 7.20 -6.33
CA VAL A 132 17.84 7.51 -5.44
C VAL A 132 16.72 6.48 -5.59
N PHE A 133 16.36 6.12 -6.83
CA PHE A 133 15.31 5.14 -7.09
C PHE A 133 15.77 3.72 -6.77
N ALA A 134 17.03 3.41 -7.08
CA ALA A 134 17.65 2.13 -6.74
C ALA A 134 17.64 1.89 -5.22
N ARG A 135 18.10 2.88 -4.44
CA ARG A 135 18.11 2.80 -2.97
C ARG A 135 16.69 2.61 -2.39
N SER A 136 15.74 3.38 -2.89
CA SER A 136 14.33 3.23 -2.48
C SER A 136 13.79 1.84 -2.79
N LYS A 137 14.21 1.25 -3.92
CA LYS A 137 13.84 -0.10 -4.31
C LYS A 137 14.51 -1.18 -3.45
N ALA A 138 15.78 -0.98 -3.08
CA ALA A 138 16.49 -1.86 -2.15
C ALA A 138 15.77 -1.95 -0.80
N GLU A 139 15.25 -0.83 -0.29
CA GLU A 139 14.48 -0.81 0.95
C GLU A 139 13.17 -1.58 0.87
N ASP A 140 12.47 -1.51 -0.28
CA ASP A 140 11.27 -2.31 -0.50
C ASP A 140 11.59 -3.81 -0.45
N VAL A 141 12.67 -4.24 -1.12
CA VAL A 141 13.13 -5.65 -1.09
C VAL A 141 13.53 -6.05 0.32
N TRP A 142 14.33 -5.22 1.00
CA TRP A 142 14.74 -5.46 2.37
C TRP A 142 13.56 -5.54 3.35
N SER A 143 12.56 -4.69 3.18
CA SER A 143 11.32 -4.78 3.97
C SER A 143 10.62 -6.13 3.81
N GLY A 144 10.63 -6.71 2.60
CA GLY A 144 10.16 -8.06 2.33
C GLY A 144 11.00 -9.13 3.05
N VAL A 145 12.33 -8.99 3.02
CA VAL A 145 13.27 -9.87 3.73
C VAL A 145 13.03 -9.81 5.24
N LYS A 146 12.95 -8.61 5.83
CA LYS A 146 12.66 -8.42 7.26
C LYS A 146 11.38 -9.11 7.71
N LYS A 147 10.32 -9.07 6.87
CA LYS A 147 9.07 -9.79 7.17
C LYS A 147 9.28 -11.30 7.23
N CYS A 148 10.19 -11.84 6.44
CA CYS A 148 10.55 -13.25 6.48
C CYS A 148 11.47 -13.60 7.65
N LEU A 149 12.36 -12.69 8.06
CA LEU A 149 13.28 -12.90 9.19
C LEU A 149 12.55 -12.84 10.55
N TYR A 150 11.81 -11.76 10.79
CA TYR A 150 11.29 -11.38 12.11
C TYR A 150 9.75 -11.31 12.18
N GLY A 151 9.07 -11.45 11.08
CA GLY A 151 7.61 -11.34 10.99
C GLY A 151 6.94 -12.65 10.54
N ASP A 152 5.71 -12.51 10.04
CA ASP A 152 4.87 -13.62 9.57
C ASP A 152 5.08 -13.96 8.09
N GLY A 153 6.14 -13.43 7.45
CA GLY A 153 6.42 -13.71 6.04
C GLY A 153 7.01 -15.11 5.86
N ASP A 154 6.46 -15.88 4.93
CA ASP A 154 6.95 -17.22 4.60
C ASP A 154 7.97 -17.20 3.45
N THR A 155 7.84 -16.26 2.51
CA THR A 155 8.69 -16.19 1.31
C THR A 155 8.78 -14.78 0.74
N ILE A 156 9.87 -14.52 0.04
CA ILE A 156 10.11 -13.26 -0.68
C ILE A 156 9.53 -13.40 -2.10
N HIS A 157 8.72 -12.42 -2.51
CA HIS A 157 7.98 -12.48 -3.77
C HIS A 157 8.58 -11.56 -4.85
N PHE A 158 8.60 -12.07 -6.08
CA PHE A 158 8.92 -11.27 -7.26
C PHE A 158 7.72 -10.41 -7.69
N LYS A 159 8.00 -9.25 -8.28
CA LYS A 159 6.99 -8.44 -8.98
C LYS A 159 6.73 -9.03 -10.37
N LYS A 160 5.46 -9.18 -10.74
CA LYS A 160 5.07 -9.75 -12.03
C LYS A 160 5.37 -8.78 -13.17
N TYR A 161 5.50 -9.33 -14.38
CA TYR A 161 5.53 -8.51 -15.58
C TYR A 161 4.21 -7.73 -15.73
N GLY A 162 4.32 -6.44 -16.05
CA GLY A 162 3.15 -5.54 -16.12
C GLY A 162 2.71 -4.94 -14.78
N ASP A 163 3.34 -5.35 -13.67
CA ASP A 163 3.23 -4.61 -12.42
C ASP A 163 4.27 -3.47 -12.44
N TYR A 164 3.79 -2.25 -12.41
CA TYR A 164 4.62 -1.06 -12.37
C TYR A 164 4.79 -0.63 -10.89
N PRO A 165 5.99 -0.82 -10.29
CA PRO A 165 6.25 -0.30 -8.96
C PRO A 165 6.25 1.23 -8.97
N GLU A 166 5.94 1.82 -7.82
CA GLU A 166 6.09 3.26 -7.65
C GLU A 166 7.54 3.70 -7.85
N ILE A 167 7.72 4.89 -8.43
CA ILE A 167 9.01 5.56 -8.52
C ILE A 167 9.06 6.52 -7.34
N ARG A 168 9.90 6.24 -6.36
CA ARG A 168 9.96 7.00 -5.11
C ARG A 168 11.32 7.63 -4.89
N ALA A 169 11.31 8.92 -4.56
CA ALA A 169 12.45 9.64 -4.03
C ALA A 169 12.18 10.01 -2.57
N LYS A 170 13.12 9.75 -1.68
CA LYS A 170 12.99 10.05 -0.25
C LYS A 170 13.23 11.50 0.13
N GLU A 171 13.81 12.26 -0.77
CA GLU A 171 14.14 13.66 -0.58
C GLU A 171 13.60 14.46 -1.77
N ILE A 172 12.92 15.56 -1.50
CA ILE A 172 12.28 16.40 -2.54
C ILE A 172 13.29 17.05 -3.48
N LYS A 173 14.52 17.26 -3.04
CA LYS A 173 15.58 17.91 -3.85
C LYS A 173 16.41 16.92 -4.66
N ARG A 174 16.17 15.60 -4.50
CA ARG A 174 16.94 14.54 -5.17
C ARG A 174 16.04 13.56 -5.89
N GLY A 175 16.12 13.57 -7.20
CA GLY A 175 15.41 12.61 -8.08
C GLY A 175 14.00 13.01 -8.47
N ILE A 176 13.17 13.46 -7.53
CA ILE A 176 11.86 14.05 -7.78
C ILE A 176 11.75 15.32 -6.97
N SER A 177 11.48 16.44 -7.64
CA SER A 177 11.30 17.75 -7.00
C SER A 177 9.90 18.28 -7.25
N VAL A 178 9.39 19.07 -6.29
CA VAL A 178 8.08 19.75 -6.41
C VAL A 178 8.31 21.23 -6.16
N TYR A 179 7.74 22.09 -7.01
CA TYR A 179 7.77 23.55 -6.84
C TYR A 179 6.40 24.16 -7.02
N PRO A 180 6.18 25.33 -6.38
CA PRO A 180 4.98 26.11 -6.59
C PRO A 180 5.00 26.75 -7.98
N VAL A 181 3.85 26.82 -8.62
CA VAL A 181 3.63 27.51 -9.88
C VAL A 181 2.28 28.20 -9.81
N VAL A 182 2.21 29.43 -10.28
CA VAL A 182 0.93 30.12 -10.47
C VAL A 182 0.41 29.73 -11.86
N SER A 183 -0.81 29.20 -11.93
CA SER A 183 -1.47 28.88 -13.18
C SER A 183 -1.95 30.14 -13.89
N ASP A 184 -2.25 30.06 -15.20
CA ASP A 184 -2.74 31.18 -16.00
C ASP A 184 -4.01 31.82 -15.42
N ASN A 185 -4.75 31.08 -14.61
CA ASN A 185 -5.96 31.54 -13.91
C ASN A 185 -5.68 32.20 -12.54
N GLY A 186 -4.40 32.45 -12.22
CA GLY A 186 -4.00 33.04 -10.93
C GLY A 186 -4.04 32.09 -9.72
N ASN A 187 -4.39 30.82 -9.92
CA ASN A 187 -4.44 29.83 -8.84
C ASN A 187 -3.08 29.18 -8.62
N ASN A 188 -2.74 28.95 -7.36
CA ASN A 188 -1.55 28.19 -7.01
C ASN A 188 -1.68 26.72 -7.45
N ASN A 189 -0.61 26.20 -8.03
CA ASN A 189 -0.51 24.82 -8.46
C ASN A 189 0.89 24.26 -8.13
N LEU A 190 1.06 22.98 -8.26
CA LEU A 190 2.34 22.32 -8.07
C LEU A 190 2.83 21.75 -9.40
N LYS A 191 4.12 21.96 -9.66
CA LYS A 191 4.84 21.37 -10.78
C LYS A 191 5.82 20.33 -10.26
N LEU A 192 5.93 19.23 -10.94
CA LEU A 192 6.81 18.14 -10.58
C LEU A 192 7.92 18.02 -11.63
N HIS A 193 9.14 17.88 -11.15
CA HIS A 193 10.32 17.58 -11.98
C HIS A 193 10.84 16.19 -11.63
N ILE A 194 11.06 15.39 -12.65
CA ILE A 194 11.70 14.07 -12.54
C ILE A 194 12.61 13.83 -13.75
N MET A 195 13.84 13.41 -13.50
CA MET A 195 14.87 13.23 -14.53
C MET A 195 15.09 14.54 -15.32
N LYS A 196 14.73 14.59 -16.58
CA LYS A 196 14.83 15.78 -17.43
C LYS A 196 13.45 16.33 -17.85
N SER A 197 12.38 15.88 -17.17
CA SER A 197 11.01 16.22 -17.55
C SER A 197 10.29 16.95 -16.43
N GLU A 198 9.47 17.92 -16.82
CA GLU A 198 8.60 18.67 -15.94
C GLU A 198 7.15 18.52 -16.37
N PHE A 199 6.24 18.44 -15.42
CA PHE A 199 4.83 18.39 -15.69
C PHE A 199 3.98 18.94 -14.53
N ASN A 200 2.85 19.55 -14.89
CA ASN A 200 1.92 20.11 -13.93
C ASN A 200 1.15 19.00 -13.21
N LEU A 201 0.87 19.22 -11.93
CA LEU A 201 0.00 18.39 -11.14
C LEU A 201 -1.40 19.00 -11.16
N THR A 202 -2.41 18.17 -11.45
CA THR A 202 -3.77 18.65 -11.60
C THR A 202 -4.57 18.41 -10.32
N VAL A 203 -5.12 19.49 -9.78
CA VAL A 203 -6.03 19.44 -8.64
C VAL A 203 -7.44 19.03 -9.09
N ASN A 204 -7.85 19.51 -10.27
CA ASN A 204 -9.19 19.32 -10.83
C ASN A 204 -9.13 18.78 -12.25
N LYS A 205 -9.97 17.80 -12.54
CA LYS A 205 -10.21 17.34 -13.91
C LYS A 205 -11.63 17.62 -14.35
N PRO A 206 -11.82 18.12 -15.59
CA PRO A 206 -13.15 18.18 -16.17
C PRO A 206 -13.73 16.78 -16.32
N LYS A 207 -14.96 16.58 -15.85
CA LYS A 207 -15.75 15.39 -16.17
C LYS A 207 -16.45 15.60 -17.50
N HIS A 208 -16.10 14.77 -18.47
CA HIS A 208 -16.88 14.66 -19.69
C HIS A 208 -18.11 13.78 -19.45
N ASN A 209 -19.28 14.35 -19.31
CA ASN A 209 -20.53 13.62 -19.35
C ASN A 209 -20.88 13.29 -20.80
N LYS A 210 -20.75 12.01 -21.17
CA LYS A 210 -21.24 11.49 -22.45
C LYS A 210 -22.67 11.02 -22.28
N THR A 211 -23.58 11.45 -23.16
CA THR A 211 -24.89 10.82 -23.31
C THR A 211 -24.77 9.37 -23.73
N ARG A 212 -25.86 8.57 -23.64
CA ARG A 212 -25.92 7.22 -24.19
C ARG A 212 -25.53 7.14 -25.67
N SER A 213 -25.78 8.20 -26.45
CA SER A 213 -25.38 8.38 -27.85
C SER A 213 -23.89 8.73 -28.03
N GLY A 214 -23.11 8.90 -26.97
CA GLY A 214 -21.71 9.26 -27.07
C GLY A 214 -21.40 10.73 -27.25
N ASN A 215 -22.42 11.60 -27.36
CA ASN A 215 -22.23 13.04 -27.51
C ASN A 215 -21.78 13.65 -26.17
N ILE A 216 -20.81 14.56 -26.22
CA ILE A 216 -20.38 15.35 -25.06
C ILE A 216 -21.47 16.37 -24.77
N VAL A 217 -22.17 16.25 -23.63
CA VAL A 217 -23.28 17.13 -23.26
C VAL A 217 -22.81 18.43 -22.60
N SER A 218 -21.71 18.34 -21.83
CA SER A 218 -21.04 19.48 -21.22
C SER A 218 -19.74 19.03 -20.57
N ASP A 219 -18.74 19.88 -20.58
CA ASP A 219 -17.60 19.77 -19.66
C ASP A 219 -18.08 20.25 -18.29
N ILE A 220 -18.64 19.34 -17.51
CA ILE A 220 -18.87 19.63 -16.10
C ILE A 220 -17.52 19.54 -15.43
N LEU A 221 -16.97 20.67 -15.06
CA LEU A 221 -15.90 20.73 -14.09
C LEU A 221 -16.38 19.95 -12.87
N GLU A 222 -15.61 18.98 -12.42
CA GLU A 222 -15.87 18.39 -11.11
C GLU A 222 -15.93 19.56 -10.11
N PRO A 223 -16.92 19.56 -9.19
CA PRO A 223 -16.92 20.55 -8.14
C PRO A 223 -15.51 20.57 -7.56
N HIS A 224 -14.90 21.75 -7.54
CA HIS A 224 -13.59 22.00 -6.97
C HIS A 224 -13.38 21.10 -5.76
N ASP A 225 -12.37 20.25 -5.77
CA ASP A 225 -11.91 19.66 -4.50
C ASP A 225 -11.20 20.79 -3.73
N ARG A 226 -11.99 21.70 -3.18
CA ARG A 226 -11.57 22.82 -2.35
C ARG A 226 -10.51 22.40 -1.32
N PHE A 227 -10.58 21.16 -0.89
CA PHE A 227 -9.68 20.64 0.16
C PHE A 227 -8.29 20.33 -0.41
N ALA A 228 -8.23 19.78 -1.62
CA ALA A 228 -6.95 19.57 -2.30
C ALA A 228 -6.32 20.92 -2.67
N GLU A 229 -7.11 21.92 -3.05
CA GLU A 229 -6.64 23.28 -3.33
C GLU A 229 -6.10 23.96 -2.07
N ASP A 230 -6.81 23.87 -0.95
CA ASP A 230 -6.36 24.41 0.35
C ASP A 230 -5.04 23.76 0.79
N GLU A 231 -4.87 22.45 0.54
CA GLU A 231 -3.63 21.74 0.86
C GLU A 231 -2.51 22.15 -0.11
N VAL A 232 -2.79 22.28 -1.42
CA VAL A 232 -1.83 22.78 -2.41
C VAL A 232 -1.36 24.18 -2.04
N ASN A 233 -2.28 25.08 -1.71
CA ASN A 233 -1.96 26.46 -1.28
C ASN A 233 -1.09 26.47 -0.02
N ALA A 234 -1.32 25.55 0.91
CA ALA A 234 -0.50 25.44 2.12
C ALA A 234 0.92 24.94 1.79
N VAL A 235 1.03 23.95 0.90
CA VAL A 235 2.34 23.46 0.41
C VAL A 235 3.10 24.55 -0.35
N CYS A 236 2.42 25.30 -1.22
CA CYS A 236 3.05 26.42 -1.95
C CYS A 236 3.62 27.46 -0.98
N ARG A 237 2.84 27.87 0.02
CA ARG A 237 3.31 28.82 1.06
C ARG A 237 4.54 28.30 1.80
N TYR A 238 4.57 27.01 2.12
CA TYR A 238 5.75 26.43 2.75
C TYR A 238 6.96 26.47 1.81
N LEU A 239 6.81 26.10 0.53
CA LEU A 239 7.89 26.07 -0.44
C LEU A 239 8.47 27.46 -0.75
N GLU A 240 7.66 28.50 -0.62
CA GLU A 240 8.08 29.92 -0.77
C GLU A 240 8.89 30.41 0.43
N ASN A 241 8.52 29.98 1.66
CA ASN A 241 9.10 30.51 2.90
C ASN A 241 9.46 29.39 3.92
N PRO A 242 10.28 28.40 3.56
CA PRO A 242 10.52 27.23 4.40
C PRO A 242 11.16 27.57 5.74
N ASP A 243 12.19 28.44 5.74
CA ASP A 243 12.96 28.76 6.94
C ASP A 243 12.12 29.52 7.99
N VAL A 244 11.23 30.39 7.52
CA VAL A 244 10.33 31.17 8.40
C VAL A 244 9.33 30.25 9.08
N ILE A 245 8.74 29.34 8.31
CA ILE A 245 7.72 28.40 8.82
C ILE A 245 8.36 27.37 9.75
N ASP A 246 9.52 26.82 9.39
CA ASP A 246 10.25 25.86 10.22
C ASP A 246 10.68 26.48 11.54
N LYS A 247 11.15 27.75 11.53
CA LYS A 247 11.50 28.48 12.76
C LYS A 247 10.28 28.69 13.65
N ALA A 248 9.18 29.18 13.09
CA ALA A 248 7.95 29.38 13.84
C ALA A 248 7.42 28.06 14.45
N ALA A 249 7.54 26.94 13.73
CA ALA A 249 7.12 25.63 14.19
C ALA A 249 7.98 25.11 15.36
N VAL A 250 9.30 25.29 15.28
CA VAL A 250 10.23 24.92 16.37
C VAL A 250 9.98 25.78 17.58
N ASP A 251 9.87 27.12 17.43
CA ASP A 251 9.64 28.06 18.52
C ASP A 251 8.31 27.76 19.24
N LEU A 252 7.25 27.43 18.50
CA LEU A 252 5.96 27.04 19.11
C LEU A 252 6.11 25.73 19.88
N TYR A 253 6.75 24.72 19.27
CA TYR A 253 6.92 23.43 19.90
C TYR A 253 7.77 23.49 21.18
N GLU A 254 8.84 24.28 21.20
CA GLU A 254 9.67 24.45 22.38
C GLU A 254 8.93 25.18 23.51
N LYS A 255 8.03 26.12 23.18
CA LYS A 255 7.26 26.90 24.18
C LYS A 255 6.06 26.13 24.73
N THR A 256 5.33 25.43 23.90
CA THR A 256 4.00 24.86 24.24
C THR A 256 3.94 23.34 24.15
N GLY A 257 4.89 22.70 23.49
CA GLY A 257 4.83 21.27 23.14
C GLY A 257 3.85 20.94 22.02
N GLU A 258 3.18 21.94 21.43
CA GLU A 258 2.23 21.76 20.36
C GLU A 258 2.90 21.67 19.00
N LEU A 259 2.36 20.84 18.11
CA LEU A 259 2.86 20.66 16.75
C LEU A 259 2.07 21.55 15.77
N LEU A 260 2.78 22.41 15.06
CA LEU A 260 2.23 23.23 13.98
C LEU A 260 2.10 22.38 12.71
N ASP A 261 1.01 22.51 11.97
CA ASP A 261 0.86 21.90 10.65
C ASP A 261 1.62 22.75 9.60
N THR A 262 2.87 22.39 9.34
CA THR A 262 3.76 23.15 8.44
C THR A 262 3.43 22.97 6.97
N TYR A 263 2.80 21.86 6.59
CA TYR A 263 2.57 21.42 5.21
C TYR A 263 3.86 21.26 4.39
N ARG A 264 4.96 21.00 5.10
CA ARG A 264 6.25 20.67 4.48
C ARG A 264 6.16 19.40 3.67
N PRO A 265 6.47 19.42 2.38
CA PRO A 265 6.59 18.21 1.59
C PRO A 265 7.86 17.44 1.99
N CYS A 266 7.72 16.16 2.35
CA CYS A 266 8.81 15.31 2.80
C CYS A 266 9.44 14.50 1.67
N TYR A 267 8.59 13.85 0.88
CA TYR A 267 9.00 13.06 -0.28
C TYR A 267 7.83 12.83 -1.24
N VAL A 268 8.16 12.43 -2.45
CA VAL A 268 7.18 12.17 -3.51
C VAL A 268 7.36 10.78 -4.07
N SER A 269 6.24 10.11 -4.34
CA SER A 269 6.18 8.87 -5.11
C SER A 269 5.29 9.05 -6.33
N LEU A 270 5.75 8.60 -7.50
CA LEU A 270 4.89 8.46 -8.67
C LEU A 270 4.25 7.08 -8.68
N VAL A 271 2.93 7.06 -8.58
CA VAL A 271 2.14 5.84 -8.56
C VAL A 271 1.40 5.66 -9.87
N ILE A 272 1.65 4.54 -10.53
CA ILE A 272 1.07 4.20 -11.82
C ILE A 272 -0.18 3.34 -11.58
N LYS A 273 -1.33 3.82 -12.03
CA LYS A 273 -2.62 3.10 -11.92
C LYS A 273 -3.19 2.83 -13.30
N GLU A 274 -3.61 1.59 -13.56
CA GLU A 274 -4.39 1.26 -14.75
C GLU A 274 -5.88 1.54 -14.48
N ILE A 275 -6.43 2.52 -15.16
CA ILE A 275 -7.83 2.93 -15.06
C ILE A 275 -8.48 2.78 -16.42
N ARG A 276 -9.48 1.89 -16.52
CA ARG A 276 -10.20 1.57 -17.78
C ARG A 276 -9.30 1.12 -18.94
N GLY A 277 -8.14 0.55 -18.63
CA GLY A 277 -7.16 0.08 -19.62
C GLY A 277 -6.08 1.10 -19.99
N GLU A 278 -6.14 2.29 -19.46
CA GLU A 278 -5.14 3.34 -19.63
C GLU A 278 -4.30 3.49 -18.37
N PHE A 279 -3.02 3.72 -18.54
CA PHE A 279 -2.13 4.06 -17.42
C PHE A 279 -2.23 5.54 -17.13
N ARG A 280 -2.57 5.85 -15.88
CA ARG A 280 -2.59 7.20 -15.33
C ARG A 280 -1.57 7.29 -14.21
N ILE A 281 -0.92 8.43 -14.07
CA ILE A 281 0.17 8.65 -13.13
C ILE A 281 -0.27 9.66 -12.09
N PHE A 282 -0.05 9.31 -10.83
CA PHE A 282 -0.41 10.12 -9.68
C PHE A 282 0.83 10.42 -8.85
N ALA A 283 1.01 11.67 -8.50
CA ALA A 283 1.98 12.10 -7.51
C ALA A 283 1.37 11.93 -6.10
N HIS A 284 1.97 11.10 -5.30
CA HIS A 284 1.70 10.96 -3.89
C HIS A 284 2.74 11.78 -3.14
N ILE A 285 2.37 12.96 -2.69
CA ILE A 285 3.23 13.89 -1.96
C ILE A 285 2.98 13.67 -0.47
N THR A 286 3.97 13.18 0.25
CA THR A 286 3.87 13.07 1.70
C THR A 286 4.18 14.41 2.34
N ILE A 287 3.27 14.93 3.14
CA ILE A 287 3.29 16.26 3.72
C ILE A 287 3.28 16.13 5.25
N GLU A 288 4.03 16.98 5.93
CA GLU A 288 3.96 17.14 7.41
C GLU A 288 2.73 17.94 7.80
N GLY A 289 2.05 17.48 8.84
CA GLY A 289 0.83 18.07 9.37
C GLY A 289 -0.39 17.17 9.20
N LEU A 290 -1.50 17.61 9.70
CA LEU A 290 -2.80 16.96 9.56
C LEU A 290 -3.50 17.43 8.28
N PRO A 291 -4.32 16.58 7.65
CA PRO A 291 -5.15 17.01 6.54
C PRO A 291 -6.04 18.19 6.94
N LYS A 292 -6.26 19.14 6.03
CA LYS A 292 -7.16 20.26 6.25
C LYS A 292 -8.56 19.78 6.65
N LYS A 293 -9.14 20.43 7.67
CA LYS A 293 -10.51 20.14 8.08
C LYS A 293 -11.47 20.44 6.93
N LYS A 294 -12.37 19.50 6.69
CA LYS A 294 -13.38 19.63 5.62
C LYS A 294 -14.65 20.25 6.18
N PHE A 295 -15.13 21.29 5.50
CA PHE A 295 -16.35 21.99 5.86
C PHE A 295 -17.42 21.78 4.79
N LYS A 296 -18.69 21.83 5.19
CA LYS A 296 -19.82 21.89 4.26
C LYS A 296 -19.95 23.33 3.72
N ASN A 297 -20.87 23.53 2.74
CA ASN A 297 -21.11 24.85 2.17
C ASN A 297 -21.68 25.86 3.18
N ASP A 298 -22.30 25.38 4.26
CA ASP A 298 -22.86 26.16 5.37
C ASP A 298 -21.80 26.54 6.43
N GLY A 299 -20.52 26.20 6.20
CA GLY A 299 -19.43 26.47 7.14
C GLY A 299 -19.33 25.48 8.30
N THR A 300 -20.25 24.53 8.43
CA THR A 300 -20.17 23.49 9.46
C THR A 300 -19.13 22.42 9.11
N PRO A 301 -18.45 21.81 10.08
CA PRO A 301 -17.54 20.70 9.81
C PRO A 301 -18.26 19.56 9.07
N ARG A 302 -17.65 19.04 8.00
CA ARG A 302 -18.20 17.92 7.23
C ARG A 302 -18.28 16.65 8.05
N TYR A 303 -17.37 16.50 9.01
CA TYR A 303 -17.31 15.38 9.94
C TYR A 303 -17.36 15.90 11.36
N SER A 304 -18.29 15.40 12.14
CA SER A 304 -18.36 15.61 13.58
C SER A 304 -17.41 14.66 14.30
N TYR A 305 -16.93 15.09 15.45
CA TYR A 305 -16.12 14.27 16.34
C TYR A 305 -16.81 14.25 17.70
N GLY A 306 -17.36 13.08 18.06
CA GLY A 306 -17.94 12.88 19.37
C GLY A 306 -16.87 12.78 20.46
N LYS A 307 -17.32 12.84 21.71
CA LYS A 307 -16.47 12.61 22.88
C LYS A 307 -16.97 11.39 23.64
N GLY A 308 -16.04 10.60 24.18
CA GLY A 308 -16.38 9.43 25.00
C GLY A 308 -16.00 8.09 24.34
N PHE A 309 -16.53 7.04 24.93
CA PHE A 309 -16.15 5.66 24.59
C PHE A 309 -17.14 5.03 23.62
N ILE A 310 -16.61 4.22 22.69
CA ILE A 310 -17.40 3.36 21.81
C ILE A 310 -16.88 1.94 21.95
N GLY A 311 -17.74 1.03 22.38
CA GLY A 311 -17.51 -0.40 22.33
C GLY A 311 -17.80 -0.92 20.92
N CYS A 312 -16.87 -1.64 20.29
CA CYS A 312 -17.04 -2.18 18.96
C CYS A 312 -16.74 -3.68 18.91
N ASP A 313 -17.70 -4.46 18.40
CA ASP A 313 -17.46 -5.85 17.98
C ASP A 313 -17.48 -5.95 16.46
N ILE A 314 -16.28 -6.18 15.89
CA ILE A 314 -16.09 -6.25 14.45
C ILE A 314 -16.24 -7.71 14.01
N GLY A 315 -17.38 -8.05 13.45
CA GLY A 315 -17.64 -9.36 12.83
C GLY A 315 -17.17 -9.44 11.37
N PRO A 316 -17.23 -10.62 10.74
CA PRO A 316 -16.86 -10.81 9.33
C PRO A 316 -17.77 -10.08 8.33
N GLN A 317 -18.99 -9.73 8.72
CA GLN A 317 -20.00 -9.10 7.85
C GLN A 317 -20.78 -7.98 8.55
N SER A 318 -20.53 -7.76 9.84
CA SER A 318 -21.26 -6.78 10.64
C SER A 318 -20.33 -6.10 11.63
N ILE A 319 -20.70 -4.90 12.02
CA ILE A 319 -20.09 -4.18 13.14
C ILE A 319 -21.21 -3.88 14.12
N ALA A 320 -21.14 -4.47 15.30
CA ALA A 320 -21.95 -4.05 16.43
C ALA A 320 -21.19 -2.98 17.20
N TYR A 321 -21.87 -1.92 17.60
CA TYR A 321 -21.29 -0.85 18.38
C TYR A 321 -22.25 -0.32 19.43
N THR A 322 -21.69 0.19 20.50
CA THR A 322 -22.41 0.86 21.56
C THR A 322 -21.66 2.11 22.00
N SER A 323 -22.36 3.19 22.12
CA SER A 323 -21.89 4.47 22.66
C SER A 323 -22.86 4.97 23.72
N LYS A 324 -22.62 6.13 24.31
CA LYS A 324 -23.55 6.78 25.23
C LYS A 324 -24.86 7.18 24.52
N GLU A 325 -24.80 7.50 23.24
CA GLU A 325 -25.89 8.10 22.46
C GLU A 325 -26.62 7.07 21.60
N GLU A 326 -25.92 6.02 21.12
CA GLU A 326 -26.48 5.07 20.16
C GLU A 326 -25.93 3.66 20.39
N ILE A 327 -26.82 2.68 20.23
CA ILE A 327 -26.49 1.25 20.11
C ILE A 327 -26.91 0.81 18.71
N GLY A 328 -26.01 0.19 17.97
CA GLY A 328 -26.29 -0.19 16.59
C GLY A 328 -25.61 -1.46 16.14
N LEU A 329 -26.23 -2.07 15.11
CA LEU A 329 -25.67 -3.18 14.36
C LEU A 329 -25.65 -2.80 12.88
N LYS A 330 -24.48 -2.55 12.32
CA LYS A 330 -24.30 -2.30 10.88
C LYS A 330 -23.99 -3.59 10.17
N ASN A 331 -24.87 -4.00 9.28
CA ASN A 331 -24.66 -5.16 8.43
C ASN A 331 -24.00 -4.71 7.12
N LEU A 332 -22.71 -4.94 6.99
CA LEU A 332 -21.93 -4.60 5.79
C LEU A 332 -22.35 -5.44 4.57
N ALA A 333 -23.11 -6.52 4.79
CA ALA A 333 -23.65 -7.37 3.74
C ALA A 333 -24.97 -6.84 3.13
N GLU A 334 -25.63 -5.88 3.73
CA GLU A 334 -26.86 -5.27 3.17
C GLU A 334 -26.60 -4.47 1.88
N ARG A 335 -25.38 -4.04 1.66
CA ARG A 335 -24.91 -3.61 0.34
C ARG A 335 -24.76 -4.78 -0.65
N GLY A 336 -25.24 -5.97 -0.28
CA GLY A 336 -25.01 -7.27 -0.92
C GLY A 336 -25.61 -7.42 -2.31
N ALA A 337 -26.68 -6.72 -2.69
CA ALA A 337 -27.22 -6.79 -4.04
C ALA A 337 -26.19 -6.31 -5.09
N SER A 338 -25.51 -5.19 -4.82
CA SER A 338 -24.44 -4.66 -5.68
C SER A 338 -23.19 -5.57 -5.67
N ILE A 339 -22.87 -6.20 -4.53
CA ILE A 339 -21.75 -7.15 -4.41
C ILE A 339 -22.04 -8.41 -5.21
N LYS A 340 -23.25 -8.99 -5.07
CA LYS A 340 -23.66 -10.20 -5.79
C LYS A 340 -23.70 -10.00 -7.31
N ALA A 341 -24.26 -8.90 -7.78
CA ALA A 341 -24.29 -8.53 -9.19
C ALA A 341 -22.86 -8.38 -9.76
N ARG A 342 -21.96 -7.77 -8.97
CA ARG A 342 -20.55 -7.62 -9.34
C ARG A 342 -19.83 -8.97 -9.38
N GLU A 343 -20.00 -9.84 -8.39
CA GLU A 343 -19.42 -11.19 -8.38
C GLU A 343 -19.89 -12.01 -9.59
N GLN A 344 -21.16 -11.89 -10.00
CA GLN A 344 -21.66 -12.52 -11.21
C GLN A 344 -20.97 -11.96 -12.46
N LYS A 345 -20.78 -10.62 -12.54
CA LYS A 345 -20.06 -9.97 -13.66
C LYS A 345 -18.61 -10.42 -13.74
N GLU A 346 -17.91 -10.47 -12.59
CA GLU A 346 -16.55 -10.99 -12.49
C GLU A 346 -16.48 -12.45 -12.99
N ALA A 347 -17.38 -13.31 -12.52
CA ALA A 347 -17.43 -14.72 -12.91
C ALA A 347 -17.70 -14.90 -14.41
N ARG A 348 -18.55 -14.04 -15.03
CA ARG A 348 -18.80 -14.04 -16.46
C ARG A 348 -17.53 -13.68 -17.26
N ILE A 349 -16.79 -12.64 -16.81
CA ILE A 349 -15.55 -12.22 -17.48
C ILE A 349 -14.46 -13.29 -17.33
N LEU A 350 -14.29 -13.86 -16.14
CA LEU A 350 -13.31 -14.93 -15.91
C LEU A 350 -13.59 -16.15 -16.80
N ARG A 351 -14.86 -16.55 -16.98
CA ARG A 351 -15.23 -17.62 -17.91
C ARG A 351 -14.93 -17.28 -19.37
N LYS A 352 -15.15 -16.00 -19.79
CA LYS A 352 -14.80 -15.53 -21.14
C LYS A 352 -13.28 -15.53 -21.34
N MET A 353 -12.51 -15.12 -20.33
CA MET A 353 -11.05 -15.15 -20.35
C MET A 353 -10.52 -16.59 -20.45
N ASP A 354 -11.08 -17.52 -19.67
CA ASP A 354 -10.67 -18.92 -19.71
C ASP A 354 -10.94 -19.54 -21.07
N ARG A 355 -12.11 -19.33 -21.65
CA ARG A 355 -12.42 -19.76 -23.03
C ARG A 355 -11.43 -19.19 -24.06
N SER A 356 -11.15 -17.89 -23.99
CA SER A 356 -10.20 -17.24 -24.90
C SER A 356 -8.76 -17.78 -24.73
N ARG A 357 -8.37 -18.11 -23.50
CA ARG A 357 -7.07 -18.70 -23.20
C ARG A 357 -6.97 -20.13 -23.69
N ARG A 358 -8.01 -20.96 -23.51
CA ARG A 358 -8.06 -22.35 -23.98
C ARG A 358 -7.99 -22.42 -25.50
N ALA A 359 -8.77 -21.62 -26.21
CA ALA A 359 -8.78 -21.60 -27.67
C ALA A 359 -7.41 -21.26 -28.26
N MET A 360 -6.59 -20.46 -27.58
CA MET A 360 -5.26 -20.04 -28.07
C MET A 360 -4.12 -20.98 -27.66
N ASN A 361 -4.36 -21.88 -26.70
CA ASN A 361 -3.33 -22.73 -26.10
C ASN A 361 -3.87 -24.16 -25.90
N PRO A 362 -4.40 -24.84 -26.90
CA PRO A 362 -4.96 -26.18 -26.74
C PRO A 362 -3.91 -27.17 -26.23
N GLU A 363 -2.64 -26.99 -26.62
CA GLU A 363 -1.50 -27.82 -26.23
C GLU A 363 -1.24 -27.84 -24.70
N ASN A 364 -1.74 -26.83 -23.99
CA ASN A 364 -1.55 -26.71 -22.53
C ASN A 364 -2.63 -27.42 -21.70
N TYR A 365 -3.58 -28.10 -22.37
CA TYR A 365 -4.70 -28.78 -21.72
C TYR A 365 -4.70 -30.26 -22.03
N ASN A 366 -5.19 -31.06 -21.10
CA ASN A 366 -5.52 -32.47 -21.29
C ASN A 366 -6.91 -32.61 -21.94
N ASP A 367 -7.25 -33.80 -22.42
CA ASP A 367 -8.56 -34.08 -23.02
C ASP A 367 -9.74 -33.87 -22.05
N ASP A 368 -9.50 -34.08 -20.76
CA ASP A 368 -10.46 -33.75 -19.68
C ASP A 368 -10.62 -32.24 -19.41
N GLY A 369 -9.93 -31.37 -20.13
CA GLY A 369 -9.93 -29.94 -20.00
C GLY A 369 -9.13 -29.39 -18.78
N THR A 370 -8.40 -30.26 -18.08
CA THR A 370 -7.46 -29.84 -17.04
C THR A 370 -6.16 -29.31 -17.63
N VAL A 371 -5.49 -28.44 -16.86
CA VAL A 371 -4.18 -27.90 -17.31
C VAL A 371 -3.10 -28.95 -17.12
N ARG A 372 -2.35 -29.28 -18.18
CA ARG A 372 -1.21 -30.21 -18.15
C ARG A 372 -0.20 -29.82 -17.05
N LYS A 373 0.48 -30.78 -16.45
CA LYS A 373 1.57 -30.52 -15.48
C LYS A 373 2.84 -30.10 -16.22
N GLY A 374 3.76 -29.40 -15.52
CA GLY A 374 5.06 -28.98 -16.05
C GLY A 374 5.11 -27.52 -16.52
N LYS A 375 6.25 -27.12 -17.09
CA LYS A 375 6.45 -25.75 -17.64
C LYS A 375 5.59 -25.56 -18.89
N LYS A 376 4.99 -24.37 -19.03
CA LYS A 376 4.09 -24.01 -20.13
C LYS A 376 4.32 -22.59 -20.58
N THR A 377 4.19 -22.38 -21.87
CA THR A 377 4.12 -21.04 -22.47
C THR A 377 2.66 -20.71 -22.75
N TRP A 378 2.23 -19.51 -22.30
CA TRP A 378 0.86 -19.05 -22.47
C TRP A 378 0.80 -17.91 -23.47
N LYS A 379 0.20 -18.16 -24.63
CA LYS A 379 -0.14 -17.10 -25.59
C LYS A 379 -1.42 -16.41 -25.12
N LYS A 380 -1.38 -15.08 -25.04
CA LYS A 380 -2.52 -14.26 -24.61
C LYS A 380 -3.04 -13.44 -25.77
N PRO A 381 -4.16 -13.85 -26.42
CA PRO A 381 -4.73 -13.11 -27.55
C PRO A 381 -5.26 -11.73 -27.10
N ASN A 382 -5.46 -10.82 -28.04
CA ASN A 382 -5.93 -9.46 -27.76
C ASN A 382 -7.29 -9.45 -27.04
N ARG A 383 -8.18 -10.40 -27.39
CA ARG A 383 -9.45 -10.57 -26.67
C ARG A 383 -9.24 -10.88 -25.17
N TYR A 384 -8.29 -11.76 -24.83
CA TYR A 384 -7.93 -12.05 -23.45
C TYR A 384 -7.41 -10.81 -22.73
N LYS A 385 -6.51 -10.04 -23.38
CA LYS A 385 -5.95 -8.82 -22.81
C LYS A 385 -7.05 -7.78 -22.51
N LYS A 386 -7.98 -7.56 -23.45
CA LYS A 386 -9.14 -6.66 -23.27
C LYS A 386 -10.05 -7.11 -22.11
N LEU A 387 -10.38 -8.38 -22.02
CA LEU A 387 -11.18 -8.93 -20.92
C LEU A 387 -10.44 -8.82 -19.57
N HIS A 388 -9.12 -9.03 -19.56
CA HIS A 388 -8.31 -8.89 -18.37
C HIS A 388 -8.30 -7.44 -17.85
N SER A 389 -8.17 -6.46 -18.73
CA SER A 389 -8.29 -5.04 -18.36
C SER A 389 -9.68 -4.71 -17.78
N GLN A 390 -10.76 -5.20 -18.39
CA GLN A 390 -12.10 -5.08 -17.84
C GLN A 390 -12.23 -5.70 -16.44
N TYR A 391 -11.67 -6.87 -16.24
CA TYR A 391 -11.64 -7.55 -14.94
C TYR A 391 -10.89 -6.72 -13.89
N ARG A 392 -9.69 -6.21 -14.23
CA ARG A 392 -8.91 -5.34 -13.33
C ARG A 392 -9.69 -4.10 -12.93
N ASN A 393 -10.38 -3.46 -13.88
CA ASN A 393 -11.19 -2.28 -13.59
C ASN A 393 -12.37 -2.60 -12.65
N ILE A 394 -13.04 -3.72 -12.81
CA ILE A 394 -14.10 -4.15 -11.88
C ILE A 394 -13.52 -4.38 -10.48
N CYS A 395 -12.37 -5.04 -10.37
CA CYS A 395 -11.70 -5.25 -9.08
C CYS A 395 -11.30 -3.92 -8.42
N ARG A 396 -10.82 -2.94 -9.22
CA ARG A 396 -10.49 -1.60 -8.73
C ARG A 396 -11.71 -0.88 -8.17
N ILE A 397 -12.81 -0.79 -8.94
CA ILE A 397 -14.07 -0.17 -8.49
C ILE A 397 -14.58 -0.86 -7.22
N ALA A 398 -14.45 -2.19 -7.15
CA ALA A 398 -14.81 -2.94 -5.97
C ALA A 398 -14.00 -2.58 -4.72
N ALA A 399 -12.72 -2.33 -4.90
CA ALA A 399 -11.85 -1.90 -3.80
C ALA A 399 -12.20 -0.47 -3.35
N GLU A 400 -12.42 0.45 -4.29
CA GLU A 400 -12.81 1.83 -3.99
C GLU A 400 -14.15 1.90 -3.25
N ASN A 401 -15.17 1.17 -3.73
CA ASN A 401 -16.47 1.13 -3.05
C ASN A 401 -16.38 0.57 -1.62
N ARG A 402 -15.48 -0.40 -1.37
CA ARG A 402 -15.24 -0.88 -0.02
C ARG A 402 -14.60 0.20 0.86
N HIS A 403 -13.59 0.89 0.36
CA HIS A 403 -12.96 1.99 1.08
C HIS A 403 -13.96 3.09 1.44
N LEU A 404 -14.81 3.48 0.49
CA LEU A 404 -15.86 4.46 0.76
C LEU A 404 -16.81 3.98 1.86
N ALA A 405 -17.26 2.72 1.78
CA ALA A 405 -18.14 2.14 2.77
C ALA A 405 -17.52 2.10 4.16
N ILE A 406 -16.26 1.68 4.26
CA ILE A 406 -15.52 1.65 5.53
C ILE A 406 -15.37 3.08 6.08
N ASN A 407 -15.00 4.04 5.24
CA ASN A 407 -14.83 5.43 5.66
C ASN A 407 -16.15 6.04 6.17
N GLU A 408 -17.28 5.71 5.53
CA GLU A 408 -18.60 6.13 5.99
C GLU A 408 -18.88 5.63 7.42
N GLU A 409 -18.66 4.33 7.67
CA GLU A 409 -18.90 3.74 8.99
C GLU A 409 -17.90 4.25 10.04
N VAL A 410 -16.63 4.42 9.67
CA VAL A 410 -15.63 5.03 10.55
C VAL A 410 -16.00 6.46 10.91
N ASN A 411 -16.46 7.25 9.95
CA ASN A 411 -16.88 8.64 10.22
C ASN A 411 -18.14 8.68 11.09
N HIS A 412 -19.09 7.77 10.88
CA HIS A 412 -20.27 7.65 11.74
C HIS A 412 -19.88 7.31 13.17
N MET A 413 -19.05 6.28 13.38
CA MET A 413 -18.57 5.90 14.72
C MET A 413 -17.77 7.04 15.38
N ARG A 414 -16.90 7.75 14.63
CA ARG A 414 -16.15 8.90 15.15
C ARG A 414 -17.04 10.08 15.57
N ALA A 415 -18.24 10.18 15.00
CA ALA A 415 -19.23 11.17 15.43
C ALA A 415 -19.81 10.83 16.80
N LEU A 416 -19.85 9.55 17.18
CA LEU A 416 -20.38 9.09 18.46
C LEU A 416 -19.35 9.08 19.59
N GLY A 417 -18.04 9.06 19.27
CA GLY A 417 -17.00 9.08 20.31
C GLY A 417 -15.57 9.09 19.74
N ASN A 418 -14.60 9.29 20.60
CA ASN A 418 -13.18 9.39 20.22
C ASN A 418 -12.29 8.28 20.80
N VAL A 419 -12.80 7.45 21.70
CA VAL A 419 -12.07 6.31 22.27
C VAL A 419 -12.76 5.01 21.88
N PHE A 420 -12.06 4.18 21.07
CA PHE A 420 -12.59 2.92 20.60
C PHE A 420 -12.10 1.75 21.44
N ILE A 421 -13.01 0.96 21.96
CA ILE A 421 -12.74 -0.27 22.69
C ILE A 421 -13.15 -1.43 21.81
N THR A 422 -12.21 -2.30 21.43
CA THR A 422 -12.48 -3.44 20.56
C THR A 422 -11.66 -4.65 20.99
N GLU A 423 -12.21 -5.85 20.73
CA GLU A 423 -11.45 -7.07 20.95
C GLU A 423 -10.29 -7.21 19.94
N PRO A 424 -9.12 -7.68 20.39
CA PRO A 424 -8.00 -7.95 19.51
C PRO A 424 -8.30 -9.14 18.59
N LYS A 425 -8.74 -8.88 17.36
CA LYS A 425 -9.04 -9.92 16.35
C LYS A 425 -7.90 -10.12 15.38
N ASN A 426 -7.46 -11.37 15.23
CA ASN A 426 -6.44 -11.71 14.25
C ASN A 426 -7.09 -12.12 12.92
N ALA A 427 -7.33 -11.13 12.04
CA ALA A 427 -7.92 -11.35 10.72
C ALA A 427 -7.13 -12.37 9.86
N LYS A 428 -5.80 -12.44 10.02
CA LYS A 428 -4.97 -13.45 9.32
C LYS A 428 -5.27 -14.88 9.79
N LYS A 429 -5.52 -15.09 11.07
CA LYS A 429 -5.97 -16.40 11.59
C LYS A 429 -7.32 -16.80 11.01
N LEU A 430 -8.26 -15.86 10.90
CA LEU A 430 -9.59 -16.09 10.31
C LEU A 430 -9.52 -16.40 8.80
N GLN A 431 -8.58 -15.78 8.09
CA GLN A 431 -8.38 -15.99 6.65
C GLN A 431 -7.51 -17.21 6.33
N LYS A 432 -6.82 -17.79 7.31
CA LYS A 432 -5.89 -18.90 7.10
C LYS A 432 -6.64 -20.13 6.57
N CYS A 433 -6.30 -20.53 5.35
CA CYS A 433 -6.78 -21.80 4.79
C CYS A 433 -5.97 -22.95 5.36
N SER A 434 -6.62 -24.07 5.69
CA SER A 434 -5.93 -25.32 6.02
C SER A 434 -5.03 -25.76 4.86
N LYS A 435 -3.85 -26.29 5.15
CA LYS A 435 -2.94 -26.86 4.13
C LYS A 435 -3.64 -28.04 3.44
N LYS A 436 -3.34 -28.27 2.16
CA LYS A 436 -3.89 -29.41 1.40
C LYS A 436 -3.57 -30.78 2.03
N THR A 437 -2.50 -30.84 2.81
CA THR A 437 -2.00 -32.04 3.49
C THR A 437 -2.45 -32.16 4.96
N GLU A 438 -3.23 -31.20 5.46
CA GLU A 438 -3.71 -31.22 6.84
C GLU A 438 -4.89 -32.17 6.98
N ARG A 439 -4.76 -33.20 7.79
CA ARG A 439 -5.82 -34.19 8.05
C ARG A 439 -6.70 -33.75 9.21
N GLN A 440 -7.93 -34.28 9.25
CA GLN A 440 -8.84 -34.06 10.37
C GLN A 440 -8.30 -34.79 11.61
N ASP A 441 -8.57 -34.22 12.77
CA ASP A 441 -8.11 -34.79 14.06
C ASP A 441 -8.89 -36.05 14.45
N LYS A 442 -10.11 -36.21 13.91
CA LYS A 442 -10.98 -37.40 14.11
C LYS A 442 -11.13 -38.19 12.82
N PRO A 443 -11.03 -39.51 12.84
CA PRO A 443 -11.30 -40.33 11.66
C PRO A 443 -12.79 -40.30 11.29
N SER A 444 -13.06 -40.44 10.00
CA SER A 444 -14.43 -40.68 9.48
C SER A 444 -14.55 -42.16 9.18
N VAL A 445 -15.67 -42.77 9.56
CA VAL A 445 -16.02 -44.14 9.17
C VAL A 445 -16.49 -44.11 7.72
N ILE A 446 -15.94 -44.95 6.89
CA ILE A 446 -16.36 -45.18 5.51
C ILE A 446 -16.75 -46.63 5.39
N GLN A 447 -18.03 -46.88 5.02
CA GLN A 447 -18.50 -48.21 4.67
C GLN A 447 -18.03 -48.55 3.27
N LYS A 448 -17.39 -49.71 3.11
CA LYS A 448 -17.00 -50.24 1.81
C LYS A 448 -18.20 -51.02 1.19
N SER A 449 -18.08 -51.27 -0.12
CA SER A 449 -19.08 -52.03 -0.87
C SER A 449 -19.24 -53.46 -0.36
N ASP A 450 -18.30 -54.00 0.40
CA ASP A 450 -18.28 -55.31 1.06
C ASP A 450 -18.93 -55.32 2.44
N GLY A 451 -19.51 -54.19 2.89
CA GLY A 451 -20.14 -54.02 4.19
C GLY A 451 -19.16 -53.77 5.35
N THR A 452 -17.82 -53.84 5.10
CA THR A 452 -16.83 -53.56 6.15
C THR A 452 -16.62 -52.08 6.37
N GLU A 453 -16.42 -51.69 7.63
CA GLU A 453 -16.13 -50.30 8.00
C GLU A 453 -14.61 -50.05 8.00
N ARG A 454 -14.21 -48.91 7.43
CA ARG A 454 -12.84 -48.45 7.45
C ARG A 454 -12.78 -47.04 8.07
N LEU A 455 -11.88 -46.86 9.05
CA LEU A 455 -11.54 -45.54 9.61
C LEU A 455 -10.56 -44.85 8.66
N VAL A 456 -10.96 -43.66 8.18
CA VAL A 456 -10.12 -42.84 7.26
C VAL A 456 -10.03 -41.42 7.79
N TYR A 457 -8.77 -40.94 7.98
CA TYR A 457 -8.52 -39.55 8.28
C TYR A 457 -8.63 -38.71 6.99
N LYS A 458 -9.79 -38.11 6.76
CA LYS A 458 -10.01 -37.22 5.61
C LYS A 458 -9.18 -35.94 5.76
N TYR A 459 -8.86 -35.32 4.63
CA TYR A 459 -8.21 -34.00 4.68
C TYR A 459 -9.16 -32.93 5.17
N LYS A 460 -8.65 -31.97 5.98
CA LYS A 460 -9.42 -30.81 6.42
C LYS A 460 -9.92 -30.04 5.20
N ARG A 461 -11.21 -29.78 5.12
CA ARG A 461 -11.75 -28.94 4.04
C ARG A 461 -11.14 -27.55 4.12
N LYS A 462 -10.73 -26.98 2.99
CA LYS A 462 -10.33 -25.58 2.92
C LYS A 462 -11.47 -24.72 3.44
N LYS A 463 -11.22 -23.94 4.48
CA LYS A 463 -12.21 -22.97 4.96
C LYS A 463 -12.52 -22.00 3.81
N ARG A 464 -13.76 -21.99 3.32
CA ARG A 464 -14.18 -21.11 2.20
C ARG A 464 -14.38 -19.65 2.62
N HIS A 465 -14.23 -19.34 3.91
CA HIS A 465 -14.47 -18.02 4.48
C HIS A 465 -13.49 -16.92 4.01
N GLY A 466 -12.26 -17.28 3.56
CA GLY A 466 -11.26 -16.31 3.15
C GLY A 466 -11.71 -15.36 2.02
N LYS A 467 -12.51 -15.85 1.06
CA LYS A 467 -13.05 -15.00 -0.02
C LYS A 467 -14.19 -14.12 0.48
N SER A 468 -15.05 -14.64 1.35
CA SER A 468 -16.12 -13.88 1.98
C SER A 468 -15.57 -12.79 2.88
N ILE A 469 -14.62 -13.11 3.74
CA ILE A 469 -13.93 -12.15 4.61
C ILE A 469 -13.22 -11.09 3.75
N LYS A 470 -12.48 -11.48 2.69
CA LYS A 470 -11.81 -10.53 1.81
C LYS A 470 -12.77 -9.55 1.11
N ASN A 471 -13.99 -9.99 0.79
CA ASN A 471 -14.95 -9.20 0.02
C ASN A 471 -15.93 -8.41 0.90
N ARG A 472 -16.12 -8.79 2.15
CA ARG A 472 -17.18 -8.29 3.05
C ARG A 472 -16.67 -7.80 4.40
N CYS A 473 -15.43 -8.16 4.78
CA CYS A 473 -14.85 -7.69 6.03
C CYS A 473 -14.28 -6.28 5.84
N PRO A 474 -14.54 -5.37 6.76
CA PRO A 474 -13.96 -4.03 6.79
C PRO A 474 -12.43 -4.06 7.00
#